data_4c4407014cc60e06c4e9b93c315de214
#
_entry.id   4c4407014cc60e06c4e9b93c315de214
#
_cell.length_a   1.000
_cell.length_b   1.000
_cell.length_c   1.000
_cell.angle_alpha   90.00
_cell.angle_beta   90.00
_cell.angle_gamma   90.00
#
_symmetry.space_group_name_H-M   'P 1'
#
loop_
_entity.id
_entity.type
_entity.pdbx_description
1 polymer ?
#
loop_
_entity_poly.entity_id
_entity_poly.type
_entity_poly.pdbx_seq_one_letter_code
_entity_poly.pdbx_strand_id
1 'polypeptide(L)'
;QIVVGNGGKQLIFNALLASIDPEDEVIIPTPYWVSYPQIVNFAGGKSILANCTESNDFKISPKLLEKLINKKTLWLILNSPGNPTGSVYSKRELHDLASVLRNHTNVNIICDDIYSKIIYGNKKFFTLAEVAPDLIDRILIINGLSKAYAMTGWRIGYAAGNLSLIKAMIKLQGQSTT
;
A
#
# COMPACT_ATOMS: atom_id res chain seq x y z
N GLN A 1 -16.20 -1.99 -7.51
CA GLN A 1 -15.15 -1.52 -6.58
C GLN A 1 -13.75 -1.98 -7.05
N ILE A 2 -13.59 -2.11 -8.36
CA ILE A 2 -12.31 -2.48 -8.98
C ILE A 2 -12.03 -1.51 -10.13
N VAL A 3 -10.76 -1.12 -10.28
CA VAL A 3 -10.25 -0.38 -11.43
C VAL A 3 -9.04 -1.13 -12.00
N VAL A 4 -8.95 -1.17 -13.33
CA VAL A 4 -7.79 -1.68 -14.06
C VAL A 4 -7.01 -0.49 -14.61
N GLY A 5 -5.68 -0.55 -14.52
CA GLY A 5 -4.82 0.55 -14.95
C GLY A 5 -3.52 0.07 -15.59
N ASN A 6 -2.70 1.02 -16.00
CA ASN A 6 -1.44 0.81 -16.70
C ASN A 6 -0.32 0.36 -15.73
N GLY A 7 -0.52 -0.83 -15.13
CA GLY A 7 0.32 -1.39 -14.07
C GLY A 7 0.01 -0.81 -12.70
N GLY A 8 0.52 -1.48 -11.65
CA GLY A 8 0.29 -1.06 -10.25
C GLY A 8 0.77 0.36 -9.95
N LYS A 9 1.84 0.83 -10.61
CA LYS A 9 2.37 2.20 -10.42
C LYS A 9 1.32 3.26 -10.71
N GLN A 10 0.60 3.17 -11.83
CA GLN A 10 -0.44 4.15 -12.17
C GLN A 10 -1.56 4.14 -11.12
N LEU A 11 -1.92 2.97 -10.62
CA LEU A 11 -3.00 2.86 -9.63
C LEU A 11 -2.62 3.47 -8.28
N ILE A 12 -1.38 3.28 -7.82
CA ILE A 12 -0.87 3.95 -6.62
C ILE A 12 -0.81 5.46 -6.84
N PHE A 13 -0.31 5.89 -8.01
CA PHE A 13 -0.26 7.31 -8.39
C PHE A 13 -1.66 7.93 -8.37
N ASN A 14 -2.63 7.30 -9.03
CA ASN A 14 -4.00 7.81 -9.09
C ASN A 14 -4.68 7.84 -7.70
N ALA A 15 -4.42 6.84 -6.84
CA ALA A 15 -4.99 6.78 -5.51
C ALA A 15 -4.47 7.95 -4.63
N LEU A 16 -3.17 8.14 -4.62
CA LEU A 16 -2.55 9.20 -3.82
C LEU A 16 -2.91 10.60 -4.37
N LEU A 17 -2.88 10.79 -5.70
CA LEU A 17 -3.28 12.06 -6.31
C LEU A 17 -4.76 12.40 -6.10
N ALA A 18 -5.63 11.39 -5.98
CA ALA A 18 -7.06 11.57 -5.77
C ALA A 18 -7.44 11.88 -4.30
N SER A 19 -6.53 11.66 -3.35
CA SER A 19 -6.88 11.65 -1.93
C SER A 19 -5.98 12.49 -1.04
N ILE A 20 -4.79 12.86 -1.48
CA ILE A 20 -3.84 13.66 -0.70
C ILE A 20 -4.12 15.14 -0.89
N ASP A 21 -4.26 15.84 0.22
CA ASP A 21 -4.21 17.30 0.31
C ASP A 21 -2.85 17.78 0.85
N PRO A 22 -2.48 19.05 0.66
CA PRO A 22 -1.25 19.62 1.25
C PRO A 22 -1.17 19.37 2.76
N GLU A 23 0.01 18.96 3.23
CA GLU A 23 0.31 18.60 4.62
C GLU A 23 -0.14 17.19 5.06
N ASP A 24 -0.91 16.46 4.26
CA ASP A 24 -1.20 15.05 4.55
C ASP A 24 0.07 14.20 4.58
N GLU A 25 0.12 13.27 5.51
CA GLU A 25 1.26 12.39 5.72
C GLU A 25 0.99 10.96 5.27
N VAL A 26 2.01 10.38 4.63
CA VAL A 26 2.00 8.97 4.20
C VAL A 26 3.15 8.24 4.88
N ILE A 27 2.83 7.25 5.71
CA ILE A 27 3.84 6.40 6.36
C ILE A 27 4.34 5.37 5.37
N ILE A 28 5.67 5.33 5.19
CA ILE A 28 6.36 4.42 4.27
C ILE A 28 7.43 3.64 5.04
N PRO A 29 7.24 2.32 5.27
CA PRO A 29 8.27 1.46 5.87
C PRO A 29 9.53 1.40 5.01
N THR A 30 10.71 1.53 5.63
CA THR A 30 12.00 1.42 4.96
C THR A 30 12.59 0.01 5.09
N PRO A 31 13.41 -0.45 4.14
CA PRO A 31 13.62 0.12 2.81
C PRO A 31 12.39 -0.07 1.91
N TYR A 32 12.21 0.80 0.95
CA TYR A 32 11.00 0.89 0.14
C TYR A 32 11.30 0.95 -1.36
N TRP A 33 10.29 0.68 -2.17
CA TRP A 33 10.35 0.93 -3.61
C TRP A 33 10.43 2.45 -3.87
N VAL A 34 11.48 2.86 -4.60
CA VAL A 34 11.86 4.27 -4.82
C VAL A 34 10.75 5.19 -5.29
N SER A 35 9.69 4.65 -5.90
CA SER A 35 8.60 5.46 -6.43
C SER A 35 7.61 5.94 -5.34
N TYR A 36 7.51 5.29 -4.18
CA TYR A 36 6.53 5.69 -3.18
C TYR A 36 6.68 7.14 -2.71
N PRO A 37 7.84 7.57 -2.18
CA PRO A 37 7.99 8.95 -1.72
C PRO A 37 7.88 9.96 -2.87
N GLN A 38 8.31 9.57 -4.08
CA GLN A 38 8.20 10.46 -5.25
C GLN A 38 6.74 10.72 -5.63
N ILE A 39 5.89 9.68 -5.59
CA ILE A 39 4.45 9.81 -5.86
C ILE A 39 3.78 10.67 -4.77
N VAL A 40 4.11 10.43 -3.50
CA VAL A 40 3.58 11.22 -2.38
C VAL A 40 3.93 12.69 -2.53
N ASN A 41 5.20 13.00 -2.82
CA ASN A 41 5.65 14.38 -3.04
C ASN A 41 4.97 15.03 -4.25
N PHE A 42 4.79 14.26 -5.34
CA PHE A 42 4.09 14.75 -6.53
C PHE A 42 2.63 15.08 -6.22
N ALA A 43 1.97 14.28 -5.37
CA ALA A 43 0.61 14.53 -4.91
C ALA A 43 0.49 15.69 -3.91
N GLY A 44 1.60 16.28 -3.45
CA GLY A 44 1.62 17.41 -2.49
C GLY A 44 1.69 16.98 -1.02
N GLY A 45 1.78 15.68 -0.74
CA GLY A 45 1.86 15.13 0.62
C GLY A 45 3.28 15.06 1.17
N LYS A 46 3.39 14.61 2.41
CA LYS A 46 4.65 14.39 3.13
C LYS A 46 4.91 12.91 3.38
N SER A 47 6.07 12.42 2.98
CA SER A 47 6.50 11.05 3.26
C SER A 47 7.08 10.96 4.67
N ILE A 48 6.50 10.14 5.52
CA ILE A 48 6.98 9.81 6.86
C ILE A 48 7.66 8.44 6.79
N LEU A 49 8.98 8.44 6.83
CA LEU A 49 9.77 7.21 6.70
C LEU A 49 9.80 6.46 8.04
N ALA A 50 9.21 5.26 8.05
CA ALA A 50 9.28 4.36 9.20
C ALA A 50 10.57 3.54 9.11
N ASN A 51 11.57 3.87 9.93
CA ASN A 51 12.87 3.20 9.91
C ASN A 51 12.76 1.76 10.44
N CYS A 52 12.65 0.80 9.51
CA CYS A 52 12.61 -0.63 9.80
C CYS A 52 14.01 -1.23 9.62
N THR A 53 14.41 -2.08 10.57
CA THR A 53 15.76 -2.64 10.63
C THR A 53 15.75 -4.13 10.33
N GLU A 54 16.92 -4.67 10.05
CA GLU A 54 17.12 -6.11 9.82
C GLU A 54 16.64 -6.96 10.99
N SER A 55 16.78 -6.47 12.22
CA SER A 55 16.30 -7.17 13.42
C SER A 55 14.80 -7.44 13.43
N ASN A 56 14.02 -6.67 12.65
CA ASN A 56 12.58 -6.87 12.44
C ASN A 56 12.26 -7.39 11.02
N ASP A 57 13.24 -7.99 10.35
CA ASP A 57 13.09 -8.46 8.97
C ASP A 57 12.59 -7.32 8.04
N PHE A 58 13.05 -6.07 8.30
CA PHE A 58 12.66 -4.85 7.59
C PHE A 58 11.14 -4.60 7.54
N LYS A 59 10.41 -5.03 8.57
CA LYS A 59 8.96 -4.85 8.70
C LYS A 59 8.64 -3.81 9.76
N ILE A 60 7.62 -2.98 9.53
CA ILE A 60 7.14 -2.04 10.54
C ILE A 60 6.53 -2.82 11.70
N SER A 61 6.93 -2.47 12.93
CA SER A 61 6.32 -3.03 14.13
C SER A 61 5.08 -2.22 14.56
N PRO A 62 4.12 -2.84 15.29
CA PRO A 62 2.98 -2.13 15.85
C PRO A 62 3.40 -0.91 16.69
N LYS A 63 4.43 -1.05 17.51
CA LYS A 63 4.97 0.03 18.34
C LYS A 63 5.51 1.20 17.53
N LEU A 64 6.20 0.92 16.42
CA LEU A 64 6.72 1.97 15.53
C LEU A 64 5.56 2.64 14.77
N LEU A 65 4.59 1.87 14.29
CA LEU A 65 3.41 2.40 13.60
C LEU A 65 2.63 3.34 14.53
N GLU A 66 2.31 2.92 15.74
CA GLU A 66 1.61 3.71 16.76
C GLU A 66 2.33 5.04 17.04
N LYS A 67 3.66 5.01 17.13
CA LYS A 67 4.48 6.21 17.39
C LYS A 67 4.44 7.23 16.25
N LEU A 68 4.29 6.76 14.99
CA LEU A 68 4.36 7.61 13.80
C LEU A 68 3.01 8.19 13.41
N ILE A 69 1.91 7.50 13.75
CA ILE A 69 0.57 7.98 13.42
C ILE A 69 0.25 9.26 14.21
N ASN A 70 -0.30 10.23 13.49
CA ASN A 70 -0.82 11.47 14.06
C ASN A 70 -2.05 11.95 13.27
N LYS A 71 -2.57 13.12 13.60
CA LYS A 71 -3.79 13.68 12.98
C LYS A 71 -3.66 13.98 11.47
N LYS A 72 -2.43 14.13 10.97
CA LYS A 72 -2.12 14.37 9.54
C LYS A 72 -1.90 13.09 8.77
N THR A 73 -1.75 11.96 9.45
CA THR A 73 -1.52 10.67 8.80
C THR A 73 -2.75 10.23 8.03
N LEU A 74 -2.66 10.22 6.71
CA LEU A 74 -3.74 9.81 5.82
C LEU A 74 -3.57 8.39 5.30
N TRP A 75 -2.32 7.98 5.01
CA TRP A 75 -2.03 6.68 4.42
C TRP A 75 -0.87 5.96 5.12
N LEU A 76 -1.00 4.64 5.18
CA LEU A 76 0.09 3.69 5.39
C LEU A 76 0.27 2.87 4.11
N ILE A 77 1.50 2.75 3.59
CA ILE A 77 1.81 1.85 2.47
C ILE A 77 2.44 0.57 3.04
N LEU A 78 1.77 -0.57 2.85
CA LEU A 78 2.28 -1.90 3.15
C LEU A 78 2.58 -2.62 1.84
N ASN A 79 3.84 -2.98 1.61
CA ASN A 79 4.25 -3.80 0.47
C ASN A 79 4.74 -5.16 0.97
N SER A 80 3.98 -6.21 0.66
CA SER A 80 4.30 -7.59 1.08
C SER A 80 3.91 -8.59 -0.01
N PRO A 81 4.87 -9.39 -0.47
CA PRO A 81 6.32 -9.33 -0.21
C PRO A 81 6.95 -8.00 -0.62
N GLY A 82 7.92 -7.52 0.18
CA GLY A 82 8.48 -6.18 0.06
C GLY A 82 9.54 -6.03 -1.02
N ASN A 83 9.56 -4.90 -1.70
CA ASN A 83 10.67 -4.48 -2.56
C ASN A 83 11.45 -3.36 -1.84
N PRO A 84 12.76 -3.52 -1.58
CA PRO A 84 13.70 -4.50 -2.17
C PRO A 84 13.94 -5.77 -1.34
N THR A 85 13.39 -5.90 -0.13
CA THR A 85 13.83 -6.88 0.88
C THR A 85 13.35 -8.30 0.64
N GLY A 86 12.23 -8.50 -0.04
CA GLY A 86 11.54 -9.79 -0.12
C GLY A 86 10.88 -10.22 1.19
N SER A 87 10.85 -9.36 2.20
CA SER A 87 10.21 -9.65 3.50
C SER A 87 8.71 -9.85 3.34
N VAL A 88 8.19 -10.84 4.06
CA VAL A 88 6.77 -11.21 4.01
C VAL A 88 6.18 -11.11 5.41
N TYR A 89 5.08 -10.37 5.56
CA TYR A 89 4.35 -10.33 6.81
C TYR A 89 3.60 -11.63 7.05
N SER A 90 3.73 -12.19 8.24
CA SER A 90 2.91 -13.29 8.71
C SER A 90 1.48 -12.83 9.05
N LYS A 91 0.54 -13.77 9.13
CA LYS A 91 -0.84 -13.49 9.55
C LYS A 91 -0.89 -12.79 10.92
N ARG A 92 -0.03 -13.20 11.86
CA ARG A 92 0.06 -12.61 13.20
C ARG A 92 0.53 -11.16 13.13
N GLU A 93 1.61 -10.87 12.41
CA GLU A 93 2.13 -9.50 12.27
C GLU A 93 1.09 -8.56 11.64
N LEU A 94 0.38 -9.01 10.61
CA LEU A 94 -0.70 -8.23 10.02
C LEU A 94 -1.85 -8.00 11.01
N HIS A 95 -2.21 -8.99 11.81
CA HIS A 95 -3.23 -8.85 12.85
C HIS A 95 -2.81 -7.83 13.92
N ASP A 96 -1.54 -7.85 14.32
CA ASP A 96 -1.00 -6.91 15.31
C ASP A 96 -0.98 -5.47 14.76
N LEU A 97 -0.64 -5.26 13.48
CA LEU A 97 -0.77 -3.97 12.81
C LEU A 97 -2.23 -3.51 12.70
N ALA A 98 -3.14 -4.44 12.36
CA ALA A 98 -4.56 -4.15 12.29
C ALA A 98 -5.12 -3.67 13.64
N SER A 99 -4.61 -4.20 14.75
CA SER A 99 -5.01 -3.78 16.09
C SER A 99 -4.66 -2.31 16.37
N VAL A 100 -3.51 -1.83 15.89
CA VAL A 100 -3.15 -0.40 15.92
C VAL A 100 -4.09 0.40 15.03
N LEU A 101 -4.28 -0.04 13.79
CA LEU A 101 -5.08 0.70 12.78
C LEU A 101 -6.56 0.84 13.16
N ARG A 102 -7.10 -0.06 13.98
CA ARG A 102 -8.47 0.06 14.52
C ARG A 102 -8.64 1.30 15.40
N ASN A 103 -7.60 1.67 16.15
CA ASN A 103 -7.61 2.85 17.01
C ASN A 103 -7.41 4.16 16.25
N HIS A 104 -6.97 4.09 14.98
CA HIS A 104 -6.65 5.25 14.14
C HIS A 104 -7.52 5.24 12.87
N THR A 105 -8.79 5.64 13.02
CA THR A 105 -9.80 5.54 11.96
C THR A 105 -9.57 6.47 10.77
N ASN A 106 -8.72 7.48 10.91
CA ASN A 106 -8.33 8.40 9.85
C ASN A 106 -7.29 7.81 8.89
N VAL A 107 -6.62 6.71 9.25
CA VAL A 107 -5.55 6.13 8.42
C VAL A 107 -6.12 5.12 7.43
N ASN A 108 -5.88 5.36 6.15
CA ASN A 108 -6.14 4.41 5.07
C ASN A 108 -4.89 3.56 4.79
N ILE A 109 -5.06 2.43 4.15
CA ILE A 109 -3.97 1.48 3.93
C ILE A 109 -3.89 1.11 2.44
N ILE A 110 -2.74 1.34 1.82
CA ILE A 110 -2.40 0.72 0.52
C ILE A 110 -1.71 -0.60 0.80
N CYS A 111 -2.33 -1.70 0.38
CA CYS A 111 -1.70 -3.02 0.34
C CYS A 111 -1.16 -3.26 -1.08
N ASP A 112 0.14 -3.04 -1.27
CA ASP A 112 0.80 -3.35 -2.53
C ASP A 112 1.22 -4.81 -2.54
N ASP A 113 0.32 -5.65 -3.04
CA ASP A 113 0.40 -7.12 -3.06
C ASP A 113 0.98 -7.65 -4.39
N ILE A 114 1.68 -6.80 -5.16
CA ILE A 114 2.16 -7.11 -6.51
C ILE A 114 3.05 -8.37 -6.57
N TYR A 115 3.70 -8.71 -5.48
CA TYR A 115 4.57 -9.89 -5.35
C TYR A 115 3.90 -11.08 -4.66
N SER A 116 2.58 -11.06 -4.44
CA SER A 116 1.83 -12.08 -3.68
C SER A 116 2.02 -13.53 -4.16
N LYS A 117 2.39 -13.72 -5.42
CA LYS A 117 2.67 -15.05 -6.02
C LYS A 117 4.16 -15.42 -6.06
N ILE A 118 5.06 -14.51 -5.60
CA ILE A 118 6.51 -14.73 -5.62
C ILE A 118 7.00 -14.80 -4.18
N ILE A 119 6.93 -16.00 -3.62
CA ILE A 119 7.29 -16.29 -2.23
C ILE A 119 8.21 -17.49 -2.21
N TYR A 120 9.28 -17.39 -1.43
CA TYR A 120 10.29 -18.43 -1.30
C TYR A 120 10.24 -19.10 0.08
N GLY A 121 10.66 -20.35 0.11
CA GLY A 121 10.67 -21.17 1.32
C GLY A 121 9.27 -21.56 1.80
N ASN A 122 9.10 -21.66 3.12
CA ASN A 122 7.85 -22.11 3.74
C ASN A 122 6.92 -20.94 4.15
N LYS A 123 7.21 -19.71 3.69
CA LYS A 123 6.37 -18.54 3.98
C LYS A 123 5.06 -18.64 3.19
N LYS A 124 3.98 -18.09 3.77
CA LYS A 124 2.67 -17.97 3.11
C LYS A 124 2.32 -16.50 2.98
N PHE A 125 1.70 -16.14 1.87
CA PHE A 125 1.14 -14.81 1.67
C PHE A 125 -0.18 -14.67 2.42
N PHE A 126 -0.35 -13.53 3.05
CA PHE A 126 -1.62 -13.05 3.59
C PHE A 126 -1.76 -11.57 3.20
N THR A 127 -2.92 -11.16 2.75
CA THR A 127 -3.23 -9.73 2.62
C THR A 127 -3.89 -9.21 3.90
N LEU A 128 -3.70 -7.92 4.19
CA LEU A 128 -4.34 -7.31 5.35
C LEU A 128 -5.88 -7.38 5.26
N ALA A 129 -6.43 -7.30 4.06
CA ALA A 129 -7.88 -7.41 3.83
C ALA A 129 -8.46 -8.77 4.25
N GLU A 130 -7.68 -9.87 4.09
CA GLU A 130 -8.08 -11.19 4.57
C GLU A 130 -7.98 -11.31 6.10
N VAL A 131 -6.95 -10.70 6.68
CA VAL A 131 -6.66 -10.81 8.12
C VAL A 131 -7.54 -9.89 8.97
N ALA A 132 -7.91 -8.74 8.42
CA ALA A 132 -8.71 -7.71 9.09
C ALA A 132 -9.84 -7.21 8.18
N PRO A 133 -10.87 -8.05 7.91
CA PRO A 133 -11.97 -7.69 7.00
C PRO A 133 -12.82 -6.51 7.50
N ASP A 134 -12.76 -6.22 8.78
CA ASP A 134 -13.40 -5.03 9.39
C ASP A 134 -12.75 -3.71 8.95
N LEU A 135 -11.52 -3.72 8.42
CA LEU A 135 -10.82 -2.55 7.88
C LEU A 135 -11.02 -2.37 6.37
N ILE A 136 -11.84 -3.21 5.71
CA ILE A 136 -11.91 -3.28 4.24
C ILE A 136 -12.24 -1.95 3.57
N ASP A 137 -13.06 -1.11 4.21
CA ASP A 137 -13.45 0.20 3.67
C ASP A 137 -12.29 1.22 3.63
N ARG A 138 -11.21 0.93 4.35
CA ARG A 138 -9.99 1.76 4.41
C ARG A 138 -8.80 1.12 3.70
N ILE A 139 -8.96 -0.06 3.15
CA ILE A 139 -7.91 -0.79 2.43
C ILE A 139 -8.07 -0.60 0.93
N LEU A 140 -6.97 -0.23 0.27
CA LEU A 140 -6.81 -0.29 -1.17
C LEU A 140 -5.80 -1.37 -1.51
N ILE A 141 -6.25 -2.46 -2.11
CA ILE A 141 -5.39 -3.54 -2.60
C ILE A 141 -4.89 -3.17 -3.98
N ILE A 142 -3.59 -3.23 -4.20
CA ILE A 142 -2.94 -3.07 -5.50
C ILE A 142 -2.30 -4.40 -5.90
N ASN A 143 -2.60 -4.87 -7.10
CA ASN A 143 -1.96 -6.05 -7.66
C ASN A 143 -1.87 -5.94 -9.20
N GLY A 144 -1.33 -6.96 -9.88
CA GLY A 144 -1.21 -6.94 -11.32
C GLY A 144 -0.46 -8.14 -11.88
N LEU A 145 -0.26 -8.10 -13.20
CA LEU A 145 0.32 -9.22 -13.93
C LEU A 145 1.85 -9.13 -14.08
N SER A 146 2.41 -7.94 -13.86
CA SER A 146 3.81 -7.64 -14.15
C SER A 146 4.81 -8.59 -13.52
N LYS A 147 4.57 -9.02 -12.26
CA LYS A 147 5.51 -9.82 -11.47
C LYS A 147 5.11 -11.29 -11.47
N ALA A 148 3.92 -11.60 -11.01
CA ALA A 148 3.42 -12.97 -10.88
C ALA A 148 3.41 -13.76 -12.20
N TYR A 149 3.25 -13.07 -13.32
CA TYR A 149 3.16 -13.69 -14.64
C TYR A 149 4.28 -13.25 -15.60
N ALA A 150 5.33 -12.58 -15.08
CA ALA A 150 6.44 -12.05 -15.89
C ALA A 150 5.99 -11.15 -17.06
N MET A 151 4.87 -10.43 -16.90
CA MET A 151 4.22 -9.63 -17.92
C MET A 151 4.45 -8.13 -17.71
N THR A 152 5.70 -7.72 -17.49
CA THR A 152 6.04 -6.33 -17.18
C THR A 152 5.69 -5.36 -18.30
N GLY A 153 5.87 -5.78 -19.57
CA GLY A 153 5.60 -4.99 -20.76
C GLY A 153 4.11 -4.79 -21.07
N TRP A 154 3.24 -5.66 -20.58
CA TRP A 154 1.80 -5.59 -20.80
C TRP A 154 1.12 -4.44 -20.06
N ARG A 155 1.77 -3.92 -19.05
CA ARG A 155 1.29 -2.79 -18.26
C ARG A 155 -0.12 -3.00 -17.71
N ILE A 156 -0.39 -4.15 -17.10
CA ILE A 156 -1.70 -4.47 -16.51
C ILE A 156 -1.58 -4.56 -15.01
N GLY A 157 -2.35 -3.72 -14.32
CA GLY A 157 -2.56 -3.75 -12.89
C GLY A 157 -4.03 -3.55 -12.55
N TYR A 158 -4.41 -3.87 -11.34
CA TYR A 158 -5.75 -3.61 -10.82
C TYR A 158 -5.70 -3.17 -9.36
N ALA A 159 -6.67 -2.37 -8.98
CA ALA A 159 -6.89 -1.97 -7.60
C ALA A 159 -8.32 -2.30 -7.18
N ALA A 160 -8.46 -2.75 -5.93
CA ALA A 160 -9.75 -3.00 -5.31
C ALA A 160 -9.84 -2.26 -3.96
N GLY A 161 -10.94 -1.56 -3.72
CA GLY A 161 -11.10 -0.76 -2.51
C GLY A 161 -12.43 -0.02 -2.42
N ASN A 162 -12.47 0.99 -1.56
CA ASN A 162 -13.66 1.80 -1.34
C ASN A 162 -14.18 2.41 -2.65
N LEU A 163 -15.51 2.38 -2.83
CA LEU A 163 -16.15 2.80 -4.08
C LEU A 163 -15.89 4.27 -4.42
N SER A 164 -15.86 5.16 -3.43
CA SER A 164 -15.63 6.60 -3.67
C SER A 164 -14.22 6.85 -4.18
N LEU A 165 -13.20 6.22 -3.57
CA LEU A 165 -11.82 6.30 -4.01
C LEU A 165 -11.66 5.71 -5.42
N ILE A 166 -12.22 4.53 -5.68
CA ILE A 166 -12.15 3.90 -7.01
C ILE A 166 -12.78 4.80 -8.09
N LYS A 167 -13.92 5.45 -7.81
CA LYS A 167 -14.53 6.40 -8.74
C LYS A 167 -13.64 7.62 -9.00
N ALA A 168 -12.98 8.16 -7.98
CA ALA A 168 -12.05 9.26 -8.12
C ALA A 168 -10.81 8.86 -8.96
N MET A 169 -10.26 7.68 -8.72
CA MET A 169 -9.15 7.12 -9.51
C MET A 169 -9.53 6.94 -10.98
N ILE A 170 -10.73 6.41 -11.27
CA ILE A 170 -11.25 6.25 -12.65
C ILE A 170 -11.39 7.62 -13.33
N LYS A 171 -11.89 8.62 -12.62
CA LYS A 171 -12.03 9.99 -13.16
C LYS A 171 -10.66 10.57 -13.54
N LEU A 172 -9.65 10.43 -12.70
CA LEU A 172 -8.28 10.85 -13.01
C LEU A 172 -7.68 10.07 -14.18
N GLN A 173 -7.87 8.74 -14.19
CA GLN A 173 -7.36 7.89 -15.25
C GLN A 173 -7.92 8.29 -16.61
N GLY A 174 -9.22 8.56 -16.70
CA GLY A 174 -9.87 8.99 -17.94
C GLY A 174 -9.38 10.34 -18.48
N GLN A 175 -8.61 11.12 -17.72
CA GLN A 175 -7.96 12.36 -18.16
C GLN A 175 -6.46 12.18 -18.48
N SER A 176 -5.88 11.03 -18.16
CA SER A 176 -4.44 10.77 -18.33
C SER A 176 -4.13 9.62 -19.29
N THR A 177 -4.98 8.62 -19.33
CA THR A 177 -4.85 7.44 -20.22
C THR A 177 -6.23 6.96 -20.67
N THR A 178 -6.32 6.53 -21.92
CA THR A 178 -7.50 5.90 -22.51
C THR A 178 -7.33 4.39 -22.60
#